data_75d18afdce9ba7a3dd8ceea818482c29
#
_entry.id   75d18afdce9ba7a3dd8ceea818482c29
#
_cell.length_a   1.000
_cell.length_b   1.000
_cell.length_c   1.000
_cell.angle_alpha   90.00
_cell.angle_beta   90.00
_cell.angle_gamma   90.00
#
_symmetry.space_group_name_H-M   'P 1'
#
loop_
_entity.id
_entity.type
_entity.pdbx_description
1 polymer ?
#
loop_
_entity_poly.entity_id
_entity_poly.type
_entity_poly.pdbx_seq_one_letter_code
_entity_poly.pdbx_strand_id
1 'polypeptide(L)' 'MTHDDLVAAYSAPGRHYHDLRHVQDCLTWLAGVAGLSAGDREILTAAIWWHDVVYDPTRADNEEQSAVLAERHVAP' A
#
# COMPACT_ATOMS: atom_id res chain seq x y z
N MET A 1 7.07 7.59 7.74
CA MET A 1 5.63 7.76 7.57
C MET A 1 4.89 6.87 8.55
N THR A 2 3.89 7.43 9.18
CA THR A 2 3.02 6.69 10.11
C THR A 2 1.86 6.05 9.35
N HIS A 3 1.07 5.23 10.05
CA HIS A 3 -0.17 4.68 9.50
C HIS A 3 -1.12 5.80 9.04
N ASP A 4 -1.23 6.88 9.82
CA ASP A 4 -2.08 8.02 9.47
C ASP A 4 -1.59 8.72 8.19
N ASP A 5 -0.28 8.78 7.97
CA ASP A 5 0.30 9.33 6.74
C ASP A 5 -0.10 8.47 5.53
N LEU A 6 -0.10 7.15 5.68
CA LEU A 6 -0.52 6.24 4.61
C LEU A 6 -2.01 6.43 4.30
N VAL A 7 -2.86 6.50 5.32
CA VAL A 7 -4.30 6.75 5.13
C VAL A 7 -4.51 8.08 4.42
N ALA A 8 -3.80 9.14 4.82
CA ALA A 8 -3.90 10.45 4.19
C ALA A 8 -3.48 10.41 2.72
N ALA A 9 -2.41 9.68 2.39
CA ALA A 9 -1.94 9.54 1.01
C ALA A 9 -3.01 8.91 0.11
N TYR A 10 -3.63 7.82 0.58
CA TYR A 10 -4.68 7.14 -0.20
C TYR A 10 -6.01 7.89 -0.22
N SER A 11 -6.20 8.85 0.66
CA SER A 11 -7.41 9.68 0.72
C SER A 11 -7.27 10.99 -0.04
N ALA A 12 -6.12 11.22 -0.70
CA ALA A 12 -5.86 12.45 -1.43
C ALA A 12 -6.83 12.66 -2.59
N PRO A 13 -7.24 13.90 -2.89
CA PRO A 13 -8.06 14.19 -4.06
C PRO A 13 -7.40 13.71 -5.36
N GLY A 14 -8.21 13.21 -6.29
CA GLY A 14 -7.71 12.73 -7.57
C GLY A 14 -7.36 11.24 -7.61
N ARG A 15 -7.40 10.54 -6.50
CA ARG A 15 -7.22 9.09 -6.45
C ARG A 15 -8.55 8.39 -6.71
N HIS A 16 -8.90 8.20 -7.98
CA HIS A 16 -10.18 7.60 -8.34
C HIS A 16 -10.19 6.08 -8.23
N TYR A 17 -9.07 5.44 -8.53
CA TYR A 17 -8.94 3.98 -8.53
C TYR A 17 -7.96 3.50 -7.47
N HIS A 18 -6.82 4.17 -7.34
CA HIS A 18 -5.75 3.84 -6.39
C HIS A 18 -5.98 4.54 -5.05
N ASP A 19 -7.18 4.39 -4.49
CA ASP A 19 -7.60 5.07 -3.27
C ASP A 19 -7.63 4.11 -2.06
N LEU A 20 -8.08 4.61 -0.92
CA LEU A 20 -8.18 3.84 0.31
C LEU A 20 -9.11 2.63 0.15
N ARG A 21 -10.19 2.75 -0.65
CA ARG A 21 -11.12 1.64 -0.91
C ARG A 21 -10.39 0.47 -1.55
N HIS A 22 -9.51 0.73 -2.51
CA HIS A 22 -8.72 -0.32 -3.15
C HIS A 22 -7.81 -1.03 -2.13
N VAL A 23 -7.16 -0.28 -1.25
CA VAL A 23 -6.36 -0.85 -0.16
C VAL A 23 -7.21 -1.74 0.74
N GLN A 24 -8.40 -1.25 1.13
CA GLN A 24 -9.32 -2.01 1.96
C GLN A 24 -9.79 -3.31 1.29
N ASP A 25 -10.07 -3.26 -0.01
CA ASP A 25 -10.46 -4.44 -0.79
C ASP A 25 -9.34 -5.48 -0.80
N CYS A 26 -8.09 -5.05 -1.00
CA CYS A 26 -6.93 -5.93 -0.96
C CYS A 26 -6.74 -6.57 0.42
N LEU A 27 -6.92 -5.80 1.49
CA LEU A 27 -6.81 -6.31 2.87
C LEU A 27 -7.90 -7.33 3.17
N THR A 28 -9.12 -7.09 2.69
CA THR A 28 -10.25 -8.02 2.85
C THR A 28 -9.95 -9.33 2.13
N TRP A 29 -9.42 -9.25 0.91
CA TRP A 29 -9.00 -10.44 0.16
C TRP A 29 -7.93 -11.22 0.92
N LEU A 30 -6.90 -10.53 1.43
CA LEU A 30 -5.81 -11.16 2.17
C LEU A 30 -6.32 -11.86 3.43
N ALA A 31 -7.30 -11.28 4.12
CA ALA A 31 -7.89 -11.88 5.32
C ALA A 31 -8.55 -13.25 5.04
N GLY A 32 -9.00 -13.47 3.80
CA GLY A 32 -9.60 -14.74 3.39
C GLY A 32 -8.60 -15.80 2.90
N VAL A 33 -7.33 -15.44 2.77
CA VAL A 33 -6.30 -16.39 2.29
C VAL A 33 -5.86 -17.29 3.43
N ALA A 34 -5.99 -18.62 3.24
CA ALA A 34 -5.55 -19.61 4.21
C ALA A 34 -4.12 -20.07 3.93
N GLY A 35 -3.47 -20.64 4.94
CA GLY A 35 -2.15 -21.27 4.78
C GLY A 35 -0.95 -20.33 4.88
N LEU A 36 -1.18 -19.05 5.15
CA LEU A 36 -0.07 -18.11 5.33
C LEU A 36 0.42 -18.13 6.78
N SER A 37 1.75 -18.05 6.95
CA SER A 37 2.33 -17.82 8.27
C SER A 37 2.02 -16.39 8.72
N ALA A 38 2.13 -16.13 10.03
CA ALA A 38 1.96 -14.78 10.56
C ALA A 38 2.97 -13.79 9.94
N GLY A 39 4.21 -14.24 9.73
CA GLY A 39 5.24 -13.41 9.10
C GLY A 39 4.93 -13.08 7.65
N ASP A 40 4.46 -14.04 6.87
CA ASP A 40 4.08 -13.82 5.46
C ASP A 40 2.89 -12.88 5.36
N ARG A 41 1.91 -13.02 6.24
CA ARG A 41 0.74 -12.16 6.28
C ARG A 41 1.13 -10.72 6.60
N GLU A 42 2.07 -10.53 7.50
CA GLU A 42 2.58 -9.21 7.88
C GLU A 42 3.30 -8.55 6.69
N ILE A 43 4.13 -9.30 5.96
CA ILE A 43 4.82 -8.83 4.76
C ILE A 43 3.81 -8.41 3.69
N LEU A 44 2.80 -9.24 3.42
CA LEU A 44 1.78 -8.95 2.41
C LEU A 44 0.93 -7.74 2.80
N THR A 45 0.60 -7.60 4.09
CA THR A 45 -0.13 -6.42 4.59
C THR A 45 0.68 -5.15 4.33
N ALA A 46 1.98 -5.16 4.64
CA ALA A 46 2.86 -4.02 4.36
C ALA A 46 2.93 -3.74 2.86
N ALA A 47 3.06 -4.77 2.03
CA ALA A 47 3.09 -4.62 0.58
C ALA A 47 1.82 -3.93 0.04
N ILE A 48 0.65 -4.32 0.55
CA ILE A 48 -0.62 -3.70 0.17
C ILE A 48 -0.63 -2.20 0.51
N TRP A 49 -0.24 -1.84 1.72
CA TRP A 49 -0.23 -0.45 2.17
C TRP A 49 0.77 0.43 1.42
N TRP A 50 1.87 -0.15 0.92
CA TRP A 50 2.94 0.65 0.30
C TRP A 50 2.95 0.62 -1.22
N HIS A 51 2.22 -0.32 -1.86
CA HIS A 51 2.38 -0.55 -3.31
C HIS A 51 2.01 0.66 -4.18
N ASP A 52 1.04 1.47 -3.75
CA ASP A 52 0.56 2.63 -4.50
C ASP A 52 0.60 3.91 -3.66
N VAL A 53 1.45 3.99 -2.63
CA VAL A 53 1.50 5.15 -1.74
C VAL A 53 1.87 6.41 -2.49
N VAL A 54 2.76 6.32 -3.48
CA VAL A 54 3.07 7.41 -4.40
C VAL A 54 2.13 7.30 -5.60
N TYR A 55 1.36 8.36 -5.83
CA TYR A 55 0.47 8.44 -6.99
C TYR A 55 0.44 9.84 -7.56
N ASP A 56 0.99 10.00 -8.75
CA ASP A 56 0.93 11.22 -9.56
C ASP A 56 0.47 10.79 -10.95
N PRO A 57 -0.73 11.18 -11.41
CA PRO A 57 -1.26 10.74 -12.70
C PRO A 57 -0.44 11.22 -13.90
N THR A 58 0.48 12.16 -13.70
CA THR A 58 1.36 12.67 -14.77
C THR A 58 2.67 11.91 -14.87
N ARG A 59 2.94 10.95 -13.96
CA ARG A 59 4.19 10.18 -13.92
C ARG A 59 3.97 8.74 -14.30
N ALA A 60 5.01 8.13 -14.87
CA ALA A 60 5.01 6.70 -15.23
C ALA A 60 5.73 5.82 -14.21
N ASP A 61 6.37 6.41 -13.18
CA ASP A 61 7.21 5.70 -12.22
C ASP A 61 6.62 5.61 -10.80
N ASN A 62 5.30 5.73 -10.67
CA ASN A 62 4.63 5.72 -9.36
C ASN A 62 4.93 4.43 -8.57
N GLU A 63 4.90 3.28 -9.22
CA GLU A 63 5.16 1.99 -8.58
C GLU A 63 6.59 1.92 -8.06
N GLU A 64 7.55 2.37 -8.86
CA GLU A 64 8.95 2.41 -8.48
C GLU A 64 9.18 3.34 -7.29
N GLN A 65 8.58 4.53 -7.30
CA GLN A 65 8.69 5.48 -6.19
C GLN A 65 8.02 4.95 -4.93
N SER A 66 6.91 4.25 -5.05
CA SER A 66 6.26 3.58 -3.92
C SER A 66 7.17 2.51 -3.31
N ALA A 67 7.84 1.73 -4.15
CA ALA A 67 8.80 0.72 -3.70
C ALA A 67 9.99 1.33 -2.97
N VAL A 68 10.52 2.46 -3.46
CA VAL A 68 11.62 3.18 -2.81
C VAL A 68 11.21 3.66 -1.41
N LEU A 69 10.00 4.21 -1.27
CA LEU A 69 9.49 4.64 0.03
C LEU A 69 9.31 3.44 0.97
N ALA A 70 8.81 2.32 0.47
CA ALA A 70 8.64 1.11 1.26
C ALA A 70 9.98 0.62 1.79
N GLU A 71 11.01 0.60 0.96
CA GLU A 71 12.36 0.21 1.37
C GLU A 71 12.89 1.08 2.52
N ARG A 72 12.61 2.38 2.49
CA ARG A 72 13.08 3.32 3.52
C ARG A 72 12.35 3.18 4.85
N HIS A 73 11.08 2.78 4.83
CA HIS A 73 10.22 2.83 6.01
C HIS A 73 9.83 1.46 6.56
N VAL A 74 9.90 0.41 5.75
CA VAL A 74 9.49 -0.95 6.13
C VAL A 74 10.68 -1.87 6.32
N ALA A 75 11.78 -1.63 5.61
CA ALA A 75 12.98 -2.46 5.72
C ALA A 75 13.53 -2.46 7.14
N PRO A 76 14.02 -3.61 7.64
CA PRO A 76 14.63 -3.71 8.96
C PRO A 76 15.90 -2.88 9.08
#